data_2310f1e0e0c7562952447bd64cc39e9b
#
_entry.id   2310f1e0e0c7562952447bd64cc39e9b
#
_cell.length_a   1.000
_cell.length_b   1.000
_cell.length_c   1.000
_cell.angle_alpha   90.00
_cell.angle_beta   90.00
_cell.angle_gamma   90.00
#
_symmetry.space_group_name_H-M   'P 1'
#
loop_
_entity.id
_entity.type
_entity.pdbx_description
1 polymer ?
#
loop_
_entity_poly.entity_id
_entity_poly.type
_entity_poly.pdbx_seq_one_letter_code
_entity_poly.pdbx_strand_id
1 'polypeptide(L)'
;LALVLGVVVNYVGAPKGDPVILFLGVALIVAAIVCNGIASQRVQSGGTQRAQFRKGVALAVVAGVLMSLFYRFVAAAMDLDHFENPTPGMLTPYSAVFIFSLGVLASNFVFNTWVMKRPFDGEPVAYRDYFKGSFSTHLVGMLGGAIWCLGTTFSYIAAGKAGAAVSYALGQGAPMVAAVWGVFVWKEFRGGGRTVNGLLALMFALFIAGLGLIIAVSYTHLTLPT
;
A
#
# COMPACT_ATOMS: atom_id res chain seq x y z
N LEU A 1 -7.86 -5.67 -3.69
CA LEU A 1 -8.73 -4.70 -4.37
C LEU A 1 -7.96 -3.42 -4.69
N ALA A 2 -7.36 -2.73 -3.71
CA ALA A 2 -6.59 -1.49 -3.91
C ALA A 2 -5.53 -1.61 -5.01
N LEU A 3 -4.72 -2.68 -4.98
CA LEU A 3 -3.70 -2.92 -6.00
C LEU A 3 -4.31 -2.97 -7.41
N VAL A 4 -5.29 -3.83 -7.64
CA VAL A 4 -5.87 -4.02 -8.98
C VAL A 4 -6.52 -2.73 -9.49
N LEU A 5 -7.43 -2.16 -8.70
CA LEU A 5 -8.11 -0.92 -9.08
C LEU A 5 -7.14 0.24 -9.24
N GLY A 6 -6.16 0.37 -8.33
CA GLY A 6 -5.19 1.45 -8.40
C GLY A 6 -4.30 1.37 -9.64
N VAL A 7 -3.83 0.17 -10.01
CA VAL A 7 -3.06 0.00 -11.25
C VAL A 7 -3.92 0.30 -12.47
N VAL A 8 -5.16 -0.22 -12.52
CA VAL A 8 -6.09 0.05 -13.63
C VAL A 8 -6.35 1.56 -13.78
N VAL A 9 -6.73 2.24 -12.70
CA VAL A 9 -7.07 3.67 -12.72
C VAL A 9 -5.85 4.53 -13.12
N ASN A 10 -4.67 4.22 -12.59
CA ASN A 10 -3.45 4.95 -12.95
C ASN A 10 -3.01 4.65 -14.38
N TYR A 11 -3.12 3.40 -14.85
CA TYR A 11 -2.76 3.04 -16.21
C TYR A 11 -3.69 3.68 -17.24
N VAL A 12 -5.01 3.62 -17.03
CA VAL A 12 -5.98 4.27 -17.92
C VAL A 12 -5.78 5.78 -17.97
N GLY A 13 -5.42 6.39 -16.85
CA GLY A 13 -5.22 7.83 -16.77
C GLY A 13 -3.91 8.35 -17.37
N ALA A 14 -2.86 7.54 -17.40
CA ALA A 14 -1.56 7.84 -17.98
C ALA A 14 -0.89 6.52 -18.41
N PRO A 15 -1.24 5.97 -19.59
CA PRO A 15 -0.70 4.71 -20.08
C PRO A 15 0.81 4.82 -20.30
N LYS A 16 1.58 3.98 -19.61
CA LYS A 16 3.04 3.90 -19.77
C LYS A 16 3.48 2.47 -19.47
N GLY A 17 4.25 1.85 -20.36
CA GLY A 17 4.71 0.46 -20.22
C GLY A 17 3.81 -0.56 -20.90
N ASP A 18 4.37 -1.76 -21.06
CA ASP A 18 3.64 -2.90 -21.62
C ASP A 18 2.53 -3.34 -20.64
N PRO A 19 1.23 -3.24 -21.03
CA PRO A 19 0.12 -3.60 -20.16
C PRO A 19 0.10 -5.09 -19.82
N VAL A 20 0.53 -5.96 -20.74
CA VAL A 20 0.49 -7.42 -20.53
C VAL A 20 1.43 -7.80 -19.40
N ILE A 21 2.67 -7.32 -19.44
CA ILE A 21 3.67 -7.60 -18.41
C ILE A 21 3.24 -6.97 -17.07
N LEU A 22 2.73 -5.73 -17.10
CA LEU A 22 2.24 -5.03 -15.90
C LEU A 22 1.11 -5.81 -15.21
N PHE A 23 0.06 -6.17 -15.96
CA PHE A 23 -1.10 -6.86 -15.39
C PHE A 23 -0.81 -8.30 -15.01
N LEU A 24 0.12 -8.97 -15.69
CA LEU A 24 0.62 -10.28 -15.28
C LEU A 24 1.34 -10.20 -13.92
N GLY A 25 2.22 -9.20 -13.74
CA GLY A 25 2.88 -8.93 -12.46
C GLY A 25 1.88 -8.67 -11.34
N VAL A 26 0.86 -7.84 -11.60
CA VAL A 26 -0.25 -7.58 -10.67
C VAL A 26 -1.00 -8.86 -10.31
N ALA A 27 -1.32 -9.72 -11.28
CA ALA A 27 -2.01 -10.98 -11.04
C ALA A 27 -1.22 -11.91 -10.12
N LEU A 28 0.11 -11.99 -10.29
CA LEU A 28 0.99 -12.78 -9.41
C LEU A 28 0.99 -12.23 -7.97
N ILE A 29 1.05 -10.91 -7.80
CA ILE A 29 0.98 -10.28 -6.46
C ILE A 29 -0.39 -10.54 -5.81
N VAL A 30 -1.48 -10.48 -6.57
CA VAL A 30 -2.82 -10.82 -6.06
C VAL A 30 -2.87 -12.28 -5.59
N ALA A 31 -2.32 -13.22 -6.37
CA ALA A 31 -2.22 -14.61 -5.98
C ALA A 31 -1.38 -14.80 -4.70
N ALA A 32 -0.28 -14.05 -4.57
CA ALA A 32 0.53 -14.04 -3.35
C ALA A 32 -0.27 -13.55 -2.12
N ILE A 33 -1.03 -12.47 -2.26
CA ILE A 33 -1.89 -11.92 -1.18
C ILE A 33 -2.95 -12.96 -0.77
N VAL A 34 -3.54 -13.68 -1.74
CA VAL A 34 -4.50 -14.76 -1.46
C VAL A 34 -3.83 -15.90 -0.69
N CYS A 35 -2.63 -16.33 -1.09
CA CYS A 35 -1.85 -17.34 -0.36
C CYS A 35 -1.59 -16.92 1.08
N ASN A 36 -1.22 -15.66 1.31
CA ASN A 36 -1.02 -15.10 2.65
C ASN A 36 -2.31 -15.15 3.48
N GLY A 37 -3.43 -14.74 2.88
CA GLY A 37 -4.74 -14.77 3.54
C GLY A 37 -5.16 -16.18 3.96
N ILE A 38 -4.96 -17.18 3.09
CA ILE A 38 -5.25 -18.59 3.39
C ILE A 38 -4.33 -19.12 4.49
N ALA A 39 -3.03 -18.77 4.46
CA ALA A 39 -2.07 -19.17 5.49
C ALA A 39 -2.46 -18.60 6.85
N SER A 40 -2.81 -17.30 6.91
CA SER A 40 -3.26 -16.62 8.13
C SER A 40 -4.53 -17.23 8.71
N GLN A 41 -5.53 -17.53 7.88
CA GLN A 41 -6.77 -18.19 8.33
C GLN A 41 -6.52 -19.56 8.95
N ARG A 42 -5.55 -20.32 8.44
CA ARG A 42 -5.23 -21.65 8.96
C ARG A 42 -4.54 -21.63 10.32
N VAL A 43 -3.84 -20.55 10.63
CA VAL A 43 -3.17 -20.37 11.93
C VAL A 43 -4.11 -19.76 12.96
N GLN A 44 -4.98 -18.84 12.55
CA GLN A 44 -5.95 -18.17 13.42
C GLN A 44 -7.24 -18.97 13.60
N SER A 45 -7.17 -20.22 14.01
CA SER A 45 -8.33 -21.13 14.19
C SER A 45 -9.32 -20.73 15.32
N GLY A 46 -9.34 -19.47 15.76
CA GLY A 46 -10.30 -18.91 16.72
C GLY A 46 -11.47 -18.25 15.98
N GLY A 47 -12.66 -18.81 16.13
CA GLY A 47 -13.87 -18.43 15.41
C GLY A 47 -14.24 -16.96 15.51
N THR A 48 -13.79 -16.17 14.53
CA THR A 48 -14.27 -14.82 14.33
C THR A 48 -15.77 -14.88 14.01
N GLN A 49 -16.59 -14.19 14.78
CA GLN A 49 -18.05 -14.19 14.55
C GLN A 49 -18.33 -13.70 13.11
N ARG A 50 -19.19 -14.39 12.39
CA ARG A 50 -19.54 -14.12 10.99
C ARG A 50 -19.93 -12.66 10.74
N ALA A 51 -20.50 -11.99 11.74
CA ALA A 51 -20.90 -10.59 11.67
C ALA A 51 -19.68 -9.63 11.67
N GLN A 52 -18.66 -9.89 12.49
CA GLN A 52 -17.39 -9.12 12.52
C GLN A 52 -16.62 -9.30 11.22
N PHE A 53 -16.59 -10.51 10.68
CA PHE A 53 -15.96 -10.78 9.38
C PHE A 53 -16.61 -9.96 8.25
N ARG A 54 -17.94 -9.92 8.18
CA ARG A 54 -18.65 -9.12 7.15
C ARG A 54 -18.39 -7.62 7.29
N LYS A 55 -18.37 -7.08 8.51
CA LYS A 55 -18.00 -5.67 8.75
C LYS A 55 -16.55 -5.39 8.31
N GLY A 56 -15.61 -6.25 8.68
CA GLY A 56 -14.21 -6.11 8.28
C GLY A 56 -14.04 -6.13 6.75
N VAL A 57 -14.72 -7.05 6.05
CA VAL A 57 -14.69 -7.11 4.59
C VAL A 57 -15.27 -5.83 3.96
N ALA A 58 -16.42 -5.34 4.47
CA ALA A 58 -17.03 -4.11 3.95
C ALA A 58 -16.09 -2.91 4.12
N LEU A 59 -15.48 -2.75 5.29
CA LEU A 59 -14.49 -1.69 5.54
C LEU A 59 -13.27 -1.83 4.64
N ALA A 60 -12.75 -3.04 4.45
CA ALA A 60 -11.62 -3.30 3.56
C ALA A 60 -11.94 -2.99 2.09
N VAL A 61 -13.18 -3.23 1.64
CA VAL A 61 -13.62 -2.87 0.29
C VAL A 61 -13.65 -1.34 0.14
N VAL A 62 -14.27 -0.63 1.07
CA VAL A 62 -14.35 0.85 1.03
C VAL A 62 -12.94 1.45 1.09
N ALA A 63 -12.12 1.02 2.03
CA ALA A 63 -10.73 1.47 2.15
C ALA A 63 -9.92 1.17 0.87
N GLY A 64 -10.11 -0.03 0.29
CA GLY A 64 -9.42 -0.43 -0.93
C GLY A 64 -9.81 0.41 -2.15
N VAL A 65 -11.07 0.81 -2.28
CA VAL A 65 -11.53 1.75 -3.33
C VAL A 65 -10.89 3.12 -3.12
N LEU A 66 -10.97 3.69 -1.91
CA LEU A 66 -10.37 5.00 -1.61
C LEU A 66 -8.86 4.99 -1.84
N MET A 67 -8.16 3.94 -1.40
CA MET A 67 -6.73 3.76 -1.62
C MET A 67 -6.35 3.60 -3.09
N SER A 68 -7.24 3.11 -3.94
CA SER A 68 -6.98 3.00 -5.37
C SER A 68 -7.02 4.34 -6.10
N LEU A 69 -7.74 5.31 -5.57
CA LEU A 69 -8.00 6.59 -6.22
C LEU A 69 -6.97 7.68 -5.84
N PHE A 70 -6.47 7.67 -4.59
CA PHE A 70 -5.65 8.78 -4.10
C PHE A 70 -4.41 9.03 -4.96
N TYR A 71 -3.72 7.96 -5.35
CA TYR A 71 -2.48 8.07 -6.13
C TYR A 71 -2.73 8.71 -7.50
N ARG A 72 -3.86 8.39 -8.13
CA ARG A 72 -4.28 9.00 -9.41
C ARG A 72 -4.48 10.50 -9.28
N PHE A 73 -5.12 10.95 -8.21
CA PHE A 73 -5.33 12.39 -7.99
C PHE A 73 -4.00 13.11 -7.74
N VAL A 74 -3.11 12.53 -6.96
CA VAL A 74 -1.79 13.11 -6.70
C VAL A 74 -0.95 13.11 -7.97
N ALA A 75 -0.91 12.01 -8.73
CA ALA A 75 -0.18 11.93 -9.99
C ALA A 75 -0.70 12.93 -11.04
N ALA A 76 -2.03 13.14 -11.09
CA ALA A 76 -2.62 14.15 -11.99
C ALA A 76 -2.29 15.59 -11.61
N ALA A 77 -1.94 15.85 -10.35
CA ALA A 77 -1.53 17.18 -9.90
C ALA A 77 -0.03 17.45 -10.09
N MET A 78 0.77 16.43 -10.40
CA MET A 78 2.22 16.55 -10.62
C MET A 78 2.55 16.66 -12.11
N ASP A 79 3.55 17.49 -12.44
CA ASP A 79 4.21 17.41 -13.74
C ASP A 79 5.23 16.27 -13.71
N LEU A 80 4.84 15.11 -14.23
CA LEU A 80 5.65 13.89 -14.19
C LEU A 80 6.81 13.89 -15.20
N ASP A 81 6.72 14.72 -16.24
CA ASP A 81 7.73 14.78 -17.30
C ASP A 81 8.80 15.85 -17.03
N HIS A 82 8.44 16.96 -16.34
CA HIS A 82 9.32 18.08 -16.04
C HIS A 82 9.36 18.41 -14.54
N PHE A 83 9.58 17.41 -13.69
CA PHE A 83 9.44 17.61 -12.23
C PHE A 83 10.47 18.56 -11.60
N GLU A 84 11.59 18.86 -12.25
CA GLU A 84 12.57 19.86 -11.79
C GLU A 84 12.08 21.29 -12.05
N ASN A 85 11.41 21.52 -13.19
CA ASN A 85 10.84 22.79 -13.61
C ASN A 85 9.39 22.57 -14.09
N PRO A 86 8.44 22.36 -13.18
CA PRO A 86 7.08 21.99 -13.55
C PRO A 86 6.35 23.13 -14.27
N THR A 87 5.43 22.75 -15.14
CA THR A 87 4.50 23.67 -15.78
C THR A 87 3.78 24.52 -14.71
N PRO A 88 3.56 25.83 -14.94
CA PRO A 88 2.85 26.68 -13.99
C PRO A 88 1.50 26.08 -13.57
N GLY A 89 1.29 25.94 -12.25
CA GLY A 89 0.08 25.33 -11.68
C GLY A 89 0.19 23.83 -11.39
N MET A 90 1.24 23.15 -11.83
CA MET A 90 1.52 21.76 -11.49
C MET A 90 2.49 21.65 -10.32
N LEU A 91 2.46 20.51 -9.64
CA LEU A 91 3.30 20.23 -8.47
C LEU A 91 4.56 19.44 -8.87
N THR A 92 5.63 19.66 -8.11
CA THR A 92 6.77 18.73 -8.09
C THR A 92 6.44 17.53 -7.17
N PRO A 93 7.14 16.40 -7.26
CA PRO A 93 7.01 15.31 -6.30
C PRO A 93 7.18 15.75 -4.84
N TYR A 94 8.08 16.69 -4.58
CA TYR A 94 8.34 17.21 -3.23
C TYR A 94 7.19 18.07 -2.69
N SER A 95 6.69 18.99 -3.49
CA SER A 95 5.53 19.81 -3.10
C SER A 95 4.26 18.97 -2.99
N ALA A 96 4.10 17.95 -3.84
CA ALA A 96 2.98 17.02 -3.76
C ALA A 96 2.98 16.22 -2.45
N VAL A 97 4.14 15.68 -2.03
CA VAL A 97 4.27 14.99 -0.72
C VAL A 97 3.97 15.93 0.43
N PHE A 98 4.46 17.16 0.39
CA PHE A 98 4.21 18.14 1.43
C PHE A 98 2.72 18.47 1.57
N ILE A 99 2.05 18.81 0.46
CA ILE A 99 0.61 19.13 0.47
C ILE A 99 -0.21 17.90 0.86
N PHE A 100 0.14 16.71 0.35
CA PHE A 100 -0.51 15.46 0.73
C PHE A 100 -0.38 15.19 2.23
N SER A 101 0.80 15.38 2.80
CA SER A 101 1.06 15.20 4.25
C SER A 101 0.26 16.19 5.11
N LEU A 102 0.10 17.44 4.65
CA LEU A 102 -0.80 18.39 5.32
C LEU A 102 -2.25 17.95 5.27
N GLY A 103 -2.70 17.40 4.13
CA GLY A 103 -4.04 16.80 4.00
C GLY A 103 -4.26 15.63 4.95
N VAL A 104 -3.26 14.72 5.05
CA VAL A 104 -3.29 13.60 6.00
C VAL A 104 -3.38 14.13 7.44
N LEU A 105 -2.56 15.12 7.81
CA LEU A 105 -2.59 15.73 9.13
C LEU A 105 -3.95 16.35 9.45
N ALA A 106 -4.50 17.15 8.55
CA ALA A 106 -5.80 17.79 8.73
C ALA A 106 -6.94 16.76 8.83
N SER A 107 -6.95 15.75 7.94
CA SER A 107 -7.96 14.70 7.94
C SER A 107 -7.92 13.83 9.20
N ASN A 108 -6.72 13.65 9.78
CA ASN A 108 -6.52 12.90 11.01
C ASN A 108 -7.34 13.47 12.18
N PHE A 109 -7.38 14.80 12.33
CA PHE A 109 -8.19 15.43 13.38
C PHE A 109 -9.69 15.20 13.21
N VAL A 110 -10.17 15.05 11.97
CA VAL A 110 -11.59 14.80 11.69
C VAL A 110 -11.91 13.31 11.84
N PHE A 111 -11.26 12.46 11.03
CA PHE A 111 -11.59 11.05 10.95
C PHE A 111 -11.19 10.27 12.20
N ASN A 112 -9.99 10.49 12.75
CA ASN A 112 -9.58 9.80 13.98
C ASN A 112 -10.42 10.23 15.18
N THR A 113 -10.79 11.53 15.29
CA THR A 113 -11.70 11.95 16.35
C THR A 113 -13.03 11.24 16.27
N TRP A 114 -13.56 11.07 15.04
CA TRP A 114 -14.82 10.35 14.84
C TRP A 114 -14.68 8.87 15.21
N VAL A 115 -13.61 8.19 14.75
CA VAL A 115 -13.35 6.78 15.05
C VAL A 115 -13.08 6.55 16.53
N MET A 116 -12.35 7.45 17.19
CA MET A 116 -12.10 7.38 18.64
C MET A 116 -13.38 7.45 19.45
N LYS A 117 -14.32 8.31 19.05
CA LYS A 117 -15.63 8.44 19.72
C LYS A 117 -16.60 7.31 19.37
N ARG A 118 -16.51 6.75 18.15
CA ARG A 118 -17.39 5.70 17.64
C ARG A 118 -16.55 4.61 16.98
N PRO A 119 -15.82 3.81 17.76
CA PRO A 119 -14.97 2.78 17.21
C PRO A 119 -15.79 1.71 16.51
N PHE A 120 -15.24 1.12 15.45
CA PHE A 120 -15.85 -0.03 14.76
C PHE A 120 -15.83 -1.29 15.63
N ASP A 121 -14.86 -1.38 16.53
CA ASP A 121 -14.66 -2.44 17.51
C ASP A 121 -13.93 -1.87 18.73
N GLY A 122 -14.19 -2.42 19.92
CA GLY A 122 -13.63 -1.97 21.19
C GLY A 122 -14.38 -0.78 21.83
N GLU A 123 -13.77 -0.24 22.88
CA GLU A 123 -14.33 0.86 23.65
C GLU A 123 -13.89 2.22 23.10
N PRO A 124 -14.74 3.29 23.22
CA PRO A 124 -14.35 4.65 22.88
C PRO A 124 -13.13 5.11 23.66
N VAL A 125 -12.23 5.82 22.98
CA VAL A 125 -11.02 6.38 23.60
C VAL A 125 -10.99 7.91 23.45
N ALA A 126 -10.33 8.58 24.39
CA ALA A 126 -10.18 10.03 24.39
C ALA A 126 -8.75 10.47 24.02
N TYR A 127 -8.58 11.67 23.54
CA TYR A 127 -7.24 12.24 23.30
C TYR A 127 -6.34 12.20 24.54
N ARG A 128 -6.93 12.32 25.74
CA ARG A 128 -6.18 12.19 27.00
C ARG A 128 -5.48 10.85 27.11
N ASP A 129 -6.07 9.79 26.60
CA ASP A 129 -5.48 8.43 26.66
C ASP A 129 -4.33 8.30 25.70
N TYR A 130 -4.40 8.97 24.54
CA TYR A 130 -3.26 9.10 23.63
C TYR A 130 -2.07 9.77 24.31
N PHE A 131 -2.28 10.92 24.99
CA PHE A 131 -1.21 11.66 25.66
C PHE A 131 -0.64 10.96 26.91
N LYS A 132 -1.31 9.94 27.46
CA LYS A 132 -0.75 9.07 28.50
C LYS A 132 0.28 8.07 27.97
N GLY A 133 0.36 7.88 26.66
CA GLY A 133 1.34 7.00 26.03
C GLY A 133 2.77 7.39 26.38
N SER A 134 3.67 6.40 26.45
CA SER A 134 5.09 6.68 26.70
C SER A 134 5.73 7.41 25.52
N PHE A 135 6.74 8.24 25.79
CA PHE A 135 7.50 8.94 24.75
C PHE A 135 8.07 7.95 23.71
N SER A 136 8.53 6.78 24.16
CA SER A 136 9.02 5.71 23.29
C SER A 136 7.95 5.23 22.29
N THR A 137 6.70 5.09 22.74
CA THR A 137 5.59 4.67 21.86
C THR A 137 5.32 5.74 20.78
N HIS A 138 5.32 7.01 21.17
CA HIS A 138 5.15 8.11 20.21
C HIS A 138 6.31 8.20 19.23
N LEU A 139 7.55 8.02 19.70
CA LEU A 139 8.74 8.03 18.85
C LEU A 139 8.72 6.93 17.78
N VAL A 140 8.29 5.70 18.16
CA VAL A 140 8.12 4.59 17.21
C VAL A 140 7.05 4.94 16.15
N GLY A 141 5.93 5.55 16.56
CA GLY A 141 4.91 6.01 15.62
C GLY A 141 5.43 7.08 14.66
N MET A 142 6.18 8.06 15.16
CA MET A 142 6.82 9.10 14.34
C MET A 142 7.82 8.51 13.36
N LEU A 143 8.64 7.55 13.79
CA LEU A 143 9.59 6.85 12.94
C LEU A 143 8.86 6.08 11.80
N GLY A 144 7.77 5.40 12.12
CA GLY A 144 6.93 4.73 11.12
C GLY A 144 6.37 5.71 10.08
N GLY A 145 5.90 6.88 10.54
CA GLY A 145 5.44 7.96 9.67
C GLY A 145 6.55 8.52 8.77
N ALA A 146 7.76 8.71 9.31
CA ALA A 146 8.91 9.17 8.54
C ALA A 146 9.33 8.17 7.46
N ILE A 147 9.38 6.89 7.77
CA ILE A 147 9.68 5.81 6.80
C ILE A 147 8.63 5.78 5.70
N TRP A 148 7.35 5.87 6.06
CA TRP A 148 6.25 5.91 5.08
C TRP A 148 6.32 7.14 4.17
N CYS A 149 6.63 8.31 4.74
CA CYS A 149 6.79 9.56 3.99
C CYS A 149 7.95 9.46 2.97
N LEU A 150 9.10 8.92 3.37
CA LEU A 150 10.23 8.67 2.48
C LEU A 150 9.85 7.72 1.33
N GLY A 151 9.20 6.60 1.64
CA GLY A 151 8.72 5.66 0.62
C GLY A 151 7.75 6.30 -0.38
N THR A 152 6.83 7.13 0.11
CA THR A 152 5.88 7.88 -0.72
C THR A 152 6.58 8.91 -1.60
N THR A 153 7.58 9.62 -1.07
CA THR A 153 8.40 10.57 -1.82
C THR A 153 9.12 9.87 -2.98
N PHE A 154 9.78 8.75 -2.71
CA PHE A 154 10.44 7.97 -3.77
C PHE A 154 9.45 7.44 -4.80
N SER A 155 8.26 7.03 -4.38
CA SER A 155 7.21 6.59 -5.30
C SER A 155 6.77 7.72 -6.24
N TYR A 156 6.61 8.94 -5.75
CA TYR A 156 6.23 10.09 -6.57
C TYR A 156 7.35 10.50 -7.55
N ILE A 157 8.61 10.47 -7.10
CA ILE A 157 9.77 10.70 -7.98
C ILE A 157 9.84 9.64 -9.08
N ALA A 158 9.65 8.37 -8.72
CA ALA A 158 9.68 7.26 -9.66
C ALA A 158 8.55 7.32 -10.69
N ALA A 159 7.41 7.91 -10.35
CA ALA A 159 6.26 8.02 -11.25
C ALA A 159 6.59 8.80 -12.54
N GLY A 160 7.50 9.78 -12.49
CA GLY A 160 7.97 10.53 -13.66
C GLY A 160 8.68 9.62 -14.68
N LYS A 161 9.55 8.73 -14.20
CA LYS A 161 10.33 7.82 -15.07
C LYS A 161 9.58 6.54 -15.43
N ALA A 162 9.04 5.85 -14.43
CA ALA A 162 8.41 4.55 -14.60
C ALA A 162 6.91 4.61 -14.95
N GLY A 163 6.29 5.77 -14.82
CA GLY A 163 4.85 5.94 -14.93
C GLY A 163 4.12 5.70 -13.60
N ALA A 164 2.95 6.33 -13.45
CA ALA A 164 2.16 6.30 -12.22
C ALA A 164 1.66 4.89 -11.88
N ALA A 165 1.24 4.09 -12.87
CA ALA A 165 0.75 2.73 -12.68
C ALA A 165 1.84 1.79 -12.14
N VAL A 166 3.03 1.83 -12.74
CA VAL A 166 4.19 1.01 -12.34
C VAL A 166 4.65 1.42 -10.95
N SER A 167 4.81 2.72 -10.69
CA SER A 167 5.24 3.23 -9.38
C SER A 167 4.25 2.86 -8.27
N TYR A 168 2.95 2.99 -8.52
CA TYR A 168 1.91 2.55 -7.60
C TYR A 168 1.99 1.03 -7.34
N ALA A 169 2.15 0.23 -8.40
CA ALA A 169 2.25 -1.23 -8.29
C ALA A 169 3.47 -1.67 -7.47
N LEU A 170 4.62 -1.02 -7.66
CA LEU A 170 5.84 -1.29 -6.86
C LEU A 170 5.65 -0.93 -5.38
N GLY A 171 4.92 0.14 -5.08
CA GLY A 171 4.54 0.49 -3.70
C GLY A 171 3.76 -0.62 -2.98
N GLN A 172 3.08 -1.49 -3.74
CA GLN A 172 2.41 -2.67 -3.19
C GLN A 172 3.37 -3.82 -2.82
N GLY A 173 4.67 -3.64 -2.91
CA GLY A 173 5.67 -4.53 -2.33
C GLY A 173 5.76 -4.46 -0.79
N ALA A 174 5.23 -3.41 -0.16
CA ALA A 174 5.20 -3.26 1.29
C ALA A 174 4.58 -4.46 2.04
N PRO A 175 3.46 -5.07 1.59
CA PRO A 175 2.93 -6.30 2.19
C PRO A 175 3.91 -7.47 2.19
N MET A 176 4.79 -7.58 1.20
CA MET A 176 5.84 -8.61 1.19
C MET A 176 6.85 -8.38 2.33
N VAL A 177 7.28 -7.14 2.54
CA VAL A 177 8.18 -6.79 3.65
C VAL A 177 7.51 -7.06 5.00
N ALA A 178 6.22 -6.69 5.14
CA ALA A 178 5.43 -7.00 6.33
C ALA A 178 5.32 -8.51 6.57
N ALA A 179 5.12 -9.30 5.50
CA ALA A 179 5.08 -10.77 5.60
C ALA A 179 6.43 -11.36 6.01
N VAL A 180 7.56 -10.83 5.49
CA VAL A 180 8.91 -11.23 5.98
C VAL A 180 9.03 -10.99 7.47
N TRP A 181 8.59 -9.82 7.94
CA TRP A 181 8.65 -9.47 9.35
C TRP A 181 7.77 -10.39 10.21
N GLY A 182 6.52 -10.61 9.81
CA GLY A 182 5.57 -11.51 10.48
C GLY A 182 6.07 -12.95 10.55
N VAL A 183 6.60 -13.48 9.45
CA VAL A 183 7.06 -14.87 9.37
C VAL A 183 8.36 -15.10 10.16
N PHE A 184 9.37 -14.24 9.96
CA PHE A 184 10.73 -14.49 10.46
C PHE A 184 11.01 -13.82 11.79
N VAL A 185 10.50 -12.62 12.04
CA VAL A 185 10.76 -11.85 13.27
C VAL A 185 9.71 -12.18 14.34
N TRP A 186 8.43 -11.98 14.04
CA TRP A 186 7.35 -12.24 15.00
C TRP A 186 6.93 -13.70 15.08
N LYS A 187 7.30 -14.50 14.07
CA LYS A 187 6.99 -15.94 14.03
C LYS A 187 5.49 -16.24 14.16
N GLU A 188 4.66 -15.39 13.55
CA GLU A 188 3.19 -15.47 13.64
C GLU A 188 2.61 -16.78 13.10
N PHE A 189 3.31 -17.45 12.19
CA PHE A 189 2.91 -18.70 11.56
C PHE A 189 3.51 -19.94 12.23
N ARG A 190 4.11 -19.76 13.42
CA ARG A 190 4.73 -20.87 14.17
C ARG A 190 3.69 -21.92 14.54
N GLY A 191 3.91 -23.17 14.15
CA GLY A 191 2.98 -24.27 14.39
C GLY A 191 1.95 -24.52 13.28
N GLY A 192 1.93 -23.72 12.20
CA GLY A 192 0.99 -23.86 11.09
C GLY A 192 1.18 -25.11 10.20
N GLY A 193 2.23 -25.90 10.45
CA GLY A 193 2.48 -27.14 9.74
C GLY A 193 2.95 -26.98 8.29
N ARG A 194 3.11 -28.13 7.60
CA ARG A 194 3.72 -28.20 6.27
C ARG A 194 2.95 -27.41 5.21
N THR A 195 1.61 -27.41 5.31
CA THR A 195 0.76 -26.71 4.33
C THR A 195 0.88 -25.19 4.44
N VAL A 196 0.94 -24.65 5.67
CA VAL A 196 1.13 -23.20 5.89
C VAL A 196 2.50 -22.78 5.39
N ASN A 197 3.55 -23.53 5.70
CA ASN A 197 4.89 -23.23 5.20
C ASN A 197 4.98 -23.27 3.67
N GLY A 198 4.29 -24.22 3.02
CA GLY A 198 4.19 -24.28 1.57
C GLY A 198 3.47 -23.07 0.96
N LEU A 199 2.37 -22.62 1.59
CA LEU A 199 1.66 -21.42 1.17
C LEU A 199 2.51 -20.15 1.32
N LEU A 200 3.29 -20.03 2.40
CA LEU A 200 4.19 -18.90 2.62
C LEU A 200 5.34 -18.90 1.61
N ALA A 201 5.94 -20.06 1.32
CA ALA A 201 6.97 -20.17 0.29
C ALA A 201 6.43 -19.77 -1.10
N LEU A 202 5.26 -20.27 -1.47
CA LEU A 202 4.57 -19.89 -2.71
C LEU A 202 4.26 -18.40 -2.75
N MET A 203 3.76 -17.84 -1.65
CA MET A 203 3.50 -16.40 -1.51
C MET A 203 4.75 -15.57 -1.81
N PHE A 204 5.89 -15.88 -1.18
CA PHE A 204 7.14 -15.14 -1.43
C PHE A 204 7.61 -15.29 -2.88
N ALA A 205 7.55 -16.49 -3.45
CA ALA A 205 7.92 -16.72 -4.84
C ALA A 205 7.05 -15.89 -5.81
N LEU A 206 5.73 -15.86 -5.58
CA LEU A 206 4.79 -15.06 -6.39
C LEU A 206 5.00 -13.55 -6.22
N PHE A 207 5.30 -13.05 -5.01
CA PHE A 207 5.64 -11.66 -4.80
C PHE A 207 6.91 -11.27 -5.54
N ILE A 208 7.97 -12.06 -5.42
CA ILE A 208 9.25 -11.80 -6.09
C ILE A 208 9.07 -11.79 -7.61
N ALA A 209 8.39 -12.80 -8.16
CA ALA A 209 8.12 -12.90 -9.58
C ALA A 209 7.25 -11.72 -10.08
N GLY A 210 6.18 -11.39 -9.35
CA GLY A 210 5.27 -10.30 -9.70
C GLY A 210 5.95 -8.94 -9.67
N LEU A 211 6.72 -8.64 -8.61
CA LEU A 211 7.50 -7.40 -8.53
C LEU A 211 8.59 -7.35 -9.60
N GLY A 212 9.25 -8.48 -9.89
CA GLY A 212 10.24 -8.58 -10.96
C GLY A 212 9.65 -8.25 -12.34
N LEU A 213 8.44 -8.73 -12.66
CA LEU A 213 7.76 -8.37 -13.90
C LEU A 213 7.42 -6.88 -13.96
N ILE A 214 6.91 -6.30 -12.86
CA ILE A 214 6.58 -4.88 -12.80
C ILE A 214 7.83 -4.01 -12.97
N ILE A 215 8.96 -4.42 -12.39
CA ILE A 215 10.25 -3.75 -12.57
C ILE A 215 10.69 -3.85 -14.05
N ALA A 216 10.51 -5.03 -14.70
CA ALA A 216 10.86 -5.21 -16.10
C ALA A 216 10.09 -4.26 -17.03
N VAL A 217 8.82 -3.93 -16.70
CA VAL A 217 8.06 -2.91 -17.44
C VAL A 217 8.77 -1.54 -17.44
N SER A 218 9.39 -1.16 -16.33
CA SER A 218 10.14 0.11 -16.25
C SER A 218 11.34 0.14 -17.19
N TYR A 219 12.03 -0.98 -17.36
CA TYR A 219 13.21 -1.07 -18.23
C TYR A 219 12.85 -1.10 -19.71
N THR A 220 11.77 -1.75 -20.11
CA THR A 220 11.35 -1.79 -21.53
C THR A 220 11.00 -0.42 -22.08
N HIS A 221 10.55 0.50 -21.23
CA HIS A 221 10.29 1.89 -21.61
C HIS A 221 11.55 2.73 -21.82
N LEU A 222 12.61 2.44 -21.10
CA LEU A 222 13.86 3.20 -21.19
C LEU A 222 14.73 2.77 -22.36
N THR A 223 14.45 1.60 -22.96
CA THR A 223 15.30 0.98 -24.00
C THR A 223 14.69 0.99 -25.41
N LEU A 224 13.39 1.30 -25.55
CA LEU A 224 12.75 1.42 -26.86
C LEU A 224 12.64 2.91 -27.22
N PRO A 225 13.34 3.38 -28.28
CA PRO A 225 13.09 4.71 -28.82
C PRO A 225 11.67 4.75 -29.41
N THR A 226 10.90 5.76 -29.01
CA THR A 226 9.61 6.11 -29.63
C THR A 226 9.82 6.66 -31.01
#